data_201df53778d110e1df7e7e384b0c9bdb
#
_entry.id   201df53778d110e1df7e7e384b0c9bdb
#
_cell.length_a   1.000
_cell.length_b   1.000
_cell.length_c   1.000
_cell.angle_alpha   90.00
_cell.angle_beta   90.00
_cell.angle_gamma   90.00
#
_symmetry.space_group_name_H-M   'P 1'
#
loop_
_entity.id
_entity.type
_entity.pdbx_description
1 polymer ?
#
loop_
_entity_poly.entity_id
_entity_poly.type
_entity_poly.pdbx_seq_one_letter_code
_entity_poly.pdbx_strand_id
1 'polypeptide(L)'
;MHRQLLIKKILRYTRNLLILFFTSTLLTVIIYRFMPVYITPLMVIRSVQQIISGDKPTWKHTWVSFDKISPSLPMAVIASEDNRFAEHNGFDFVEIKKAMKENETRKRKRGASTISQQTAKNVFLWPQSSWVRKGLEVYFTFLIELFWPKERIMEVYLNSIEMGKGIYGAQAAAKYKFNTTAAKLSKGQCALIAATLPNPIRFNSAKPSAYILKRQKQILRLMNLVPKFPPEGKAAKKEIKKKKNLKSATKLFSVLLASKRPLITELA
;
A
#
# COMPACT_ATOMS: atom_id res chain seq x y z
N MET A 1 -47.20 22.23 8.74
CA MET A 1 -46.29 23.01 7.88
C MET A 1 -44.82 22.99 8.41
N HIS A 2 -44.55 23.32 9.66
CA HIS A 2 -43.22 23.39 10.25
C HIS A 2 -42.44 22.05 10.20
N ARG A 3 -43.08 20.91 10.52
CA ARG A 3 -42.50 19.56 10.45
C ARG A 3 -42.03 19.14 9.04
N GLN A 4 -42.78 19.50 8.01
CA GLN A 4 -42.41 19.19 6.61
C GLN A 4 -41.20 20.03 6.16
N LEU A 5 -41.10 21.29 6.59
CA LEU A 5 -39.94 22.14 6.31
C LEU A 5 -38.68 21.62 7.01
N LEU A 6 -38.80 21.13 8.23
CA LEU A 6 -37.69 20.50 8.96
C LEU A 6 -37.19 19.24 8.28
N ILE A 7 -38.10 18.36 7.88
CA ILE A 7 -37.74 17.13 7.14
C ILE A 7 -37.02 17.47 5.82
N LYS A 8 -37.52 18.44 5.04
CA LYS A 8 -36.86 18.89 3.80
C LYS A 8 -35.45 19.44 4.06
N LYS A 9 -35.23 20.20 5.16
CA LYS A 9 -33.90 20.67 5.54
C LYS A 9 -32.97 19.51 5.91
N ILE A 10 -33.42 18.58 6.75
CA ILE A 10 -32.64 17.40 7.14
C ILE A 10 -32.23 16.59 5.90
N LEU A 11 -33.17 16.27 5.02
CA LEU A 11 -32.89 15.53 3.77
C LEU A 11 -31.88 16.27 2.89
N ARG A 12 -31.94 17.60 2.80
CA ARG A 12 -30.98 18.40 2.04
C ARG A 12 -29.58 18.32 2.66
N TYR A 13 -29.47 18.48 3.98
CA TYR A 13 -28.17 18.39 4.68
C TYR A 13 -27.57 16.98 4.57
N THR A 14 -28.39 15.93 4.76
CA THR A 14 -27.95 14.53 4.61
C THR A 14 -27.44 14.25 3.19
N ARG A 15 -28.19 14.69 2.19
CA ARG A 15 -27.76 14.57 0.77
C ARG A 15 -26.43 15.27 0.52
N ASN A 16 -26.31 16.52 0.98
CA ASN A 16 -25.07 17.29 0.77
C ASN A 16 -23.87 16.67 1.50
N LEU A 17 -24.08 16.14 2.70
CA LEU A 17 -23.05 15.41 3.45
C LEU A 17 -22.62 14.14 2.72
N LEU A 18 -23.55 13.37 2.17
CA LEU A 18 -23.23 12.18 1.36
C LEU A 18 -22.44 12.55 0.10
N ILE A 19 -22.88 13.61 -0.62
CA ILE A 19 -22.16 14.10 -1.81
C ILE A 19 -20.75 14.50 -1.42
N LEU A 20 -20.57 15.27 -0.33
CA LEU A 20 -19.26 15.68 0.16
C LEU A 20 -18.38 14.48 0.51
N PHE A 21 -18.94 13.48 1.22
CA PHE A 21 -18.23 12.27 1.59
C PHE A 21 -17.74 11.50 0.35
N PHE A 22 -18.63 11.20 -0.60
CA PHE A 22 -18.25 10.42 -1.79
C PHE A 22 -17.29 11.20 -2.70
N THR A 23 -17.50 12.50 -2.88
CA THR A 23 -16.59 13.33 -3.71
C THR A 23 -15.20 13.45 -3.07
N SER A 24 -15.11 13.72 -1.77
CA SER A 24 -13.83 13.87 -1.08
C SER A 24 -13.04 12.55 -1.04
N THR A 25 -13.71 11.43 -0.77
CA THR A 25 -13.06 10.11 -0.74
C THR A 25 -12.59 9.68 -2.12
N LEU A 26 -13.40 9.88 -3.16
CA LEU A 26 -13.03 9.61 -4.54
C LEU A 26 -11.83 10.45 -4.98
N LEU A 27 -11.88 11.76 -4.70
CA LEU A 27 -10.78 12.67 -5.02
C LEU A 27 -9.48 12.26 -4.31
N THR A 28 -9.54 11.89 -3.03
CA THR A 28 -8.39 11.42 -2.27
C THR A 28 -7.80 10.14 -2.88
N VAL A 29 -8.63 9.18 -3.27
CA VAL A 29 -8.16 7.95 -3.95
C VAL A 29 -7.49 8.28 -5.28
N ILE A 30 -8.05 9.20 -6.07
CA ILE A 30 -7.45 9.63 -7.35
C ILE A 30 -6.10 10.35 -7.12
N ILE A 31 -6.02 11.23 -6.14
CA ILE A 31 -4.77 11.94 -5.79
C ILE A 31 -3.71 10.91 -5.35
N TYR A 32 -4.04 9.99 -4.47
CA TYR A 32 -3.10 8.97 -3.97
C TYR A 32 -2.73 7.91 -5.02
N ARG A 33 -3.38 7.88 -6.16
CA ARG A 33 -2.90 7.11 -7.32
C ARG A 33 -1.51 7.59 -7.80
N PHE A 34 -1.25 8.89 -7.71
CA PHE A 34 -0.08 9.53 -8.30
C PHE A 34 0.90 10.09 -7.27
N MET A 35 0.42 10.46 -6.08
CA MET A 35 1.22 11.10 -5.05
C MET A 35 1.63 10.13 -3.93
N PRO A 36 2.80 10.32 -3.31
CA PRO A 36 3.20 9.58 -2.11
C PRO A 36 2.22 9.79 -0.96
N VAL A 37 1.97 8.71 -0.19
CA VAL A 37 1.17 8.76 1.04
C VAL A 37 2.11 8.92 2.22
N TYR A 38 2.36 10.16 2.63
CA TYR A 38 3.30 10.47 3.73
C TYR A 38 2.69 10.27 5.12
N ILE A 39 1.37 10.47 5.24
CA ILE A 39 0.65 10.43 6.51
C ILE A 39 -0.59 9.56 6.35
N THR A 40 -0.82 8.68 7.31
CA THR A 40 -2.04 7.86 7.37
C THR A 40 -2.74 8.04 8.72
N PRO A 41 -4.07 7.83 8.81
CA PRO A 41 -4.80 7.85 10.08
C PRO A 41 -4.17 6.91 11.13
N LEU A 42 -3.69 5.74 10.69
CA LEU A 42 -3.01 4.79 11.56
C LEU A 42 -1.76 5.41 12.23
N MET A 43 -0.91 6.09 11.45
CA MET A 43 0.31 6.72 11.97
C MET A 43 -0.01 7.76 13.04
N VAL A 44 -0.99 8.63 12.77
CA VAL A 44 -1.44 9.67 13.71
C VAL A 44 -2.00 9.04 14.99
N ILE A 45 -2.94 8.10 14.86
CA ILE A 45 -3.57 7.45 16.01
C ILE A 45 -2.52 6.71 16.87
N ARG A 46 -1.55 6.03 16.25
CA ARG A 46 -0.46 5.36 16.97
C ARG A 46 0.43 6.35 17.73
N SER A 47 0.76 7.48 17.13
CA SER A 47 1.56 8.52 17.80
C SER A 47 0.78 9.11 19.00
N VAL A 48 -0.50 9.41 18.85
CA VAL A 48 -1.36 9.87 19.94
C VAL A 48 -1.45 8.81 21.07
N GLN A 49 -1.64 7.54 20.72
CA GLN A 49 -1.67 6.45 21.71
C GLN A 49 -0.36 6.34 22.48
N GLN A 50 0.81 6.52 21.84
CA GLN A 50 2.10 6.52 22.52
C GLN A 50 2.22 7.69 23.51
N ILE A 51 1.78 8.89 23.12
CA ILE A 51 1.78 10.07 24.00
C ILE A 51 0.89 9.82 25.23
N ILE A 52 -0.33 9.32 25.02
CA ILE A 52 -1.27 9.04 26.13
C ILE A 52 -0.71 7.97 27.07
N SER A 53 0.07 6.99 26.56
CA SER A 53 0.72 5.96 27.38
C SER A 53 2.02 6.42 28.06
N GLY A 54 2.39 7.71 27.95
CA GLY A 54 3.63 8.26 28.51
C GLY A 54 4.90 7.90 27.71
N ASP A 55 4.77 7.25 26.56
CA ASP A 55 5.88 6.92 25.67
C ASP A 55 6.25 8.12 24.78
N LYS A 56 7.53 8.26 24.44
CA LYS A 56 7.94 9.20 23.38
C LYS A 56 7.36 8.75 22.05
N PRO A 57 6.64 9.61 21.32
CA PRO A 57 6.06 9.25 20.03
C PRO A 57 7.16 8.88 19.03
N THR A 58 7.04 7.70 18.46
CA THR A 58 7.97 7.21 17.44
C THR A 58 7.26 7.18 16.11
N TRP A 59 7.77 7.98 15.17
CA TRP A 59 7.30 8.03 13.80
C TRP A 59 8.50 7.95 12.86
N LYS A 60 8.79 6.75 12.41
CA LYS A 60 9.86 6.45 11.45
C LYS A 60 9.22 6.07 10.13
N HIS A 61 9.20 6.99 9.19
CA HIS A 61 8.63 6.82 7.86
C HIS A 61 9.50 7.51 6.82
N THR A 62 9.70 6.87 5.67
CA THR A 62 10.35 7.45 4.50
C THR A 62 9.76 6.76 3.28
N TRP A 63 9.13 7.54 2.40
CA TRP A 63 8.59 7.03 1.15
C TRP A 63 9.71 6.72 0.18
N VAL A 64 9.62 5.58 -0.50
CA VAL A 64 10.46 5.22 -1.64
C VAL A 64 9.61 4.69 -2.78
N SER A 65 9.97 5.02 -4.02
CA SER A 65 9.28 4.49 -5.19
C SER A 65 9.48 2.97 -5.31
N PHE A 66 8.53 2.31 -5.97
CA PHE A 66 8.49 0.84 -6.06
C PHE A 66 9.79 0.24 -6.63
N ASP A 67 10.41 0.91 -7.60
CA ASP A 67 11.69 0.53 -8.20
C ASP A 67 12.90 0.63 -7.26
N LYS A 68 12.75 1.34 -6.14
CA LYS A 68 13.76 1.45 -5.05
C LYS A 68 13.50 0.50 -3.89
N ILE A 69 12.62 -0.46 -4.06
CA ILE A 69 12.35 -1.55 -3.10
C ILE A 69 12.91 -2.84 -3.68
N SER A 70 13.59 -3.65 -2.84
CA SER A 70 14.07 -4.97 -3.25
C SER A 70 12.91 -5.79 -3.86
N PRO A 71 13.08 -6.37 -5.06
CA PRO A 71 12.04 -7.17 -5.72
C PRO A 71 11.64 -8.40 -4.90
N SER A 72 12.45 -8.80 -3.94
CA SER A 72 12.14 -9.88 -3.00
C SER A 72 11.08 -9.49 -1.96
N LEU A 73 10.89 -8.19 -1.66
CA LEU A 73 9.95 -7.79 -0.61
C LEU A 73 8.49 -7.95 -1.03
N PRO A 74 8.03 -7.45 -2.20
CA PRO A 74 6.68 -7.74 -2.67
C PRO A 74 6.42 -9.25 -2.81
N MET A 75 7.40 -10.04 -3.27
CA MET A 75 7.28 -11.49 -3.36
C MET A 75 7.08 -12.15 -2.00
N ALA A 76 7.83 -11.71 -0.96
CA ALA A 76 7.70 -12.22 0.39
C ALA A 76 6.33 -11.88 1.00
N VAL A 77 5.83 -10.66 0.75
CA VAL A 77 4.53 -10.20 1.21
C VAL A 77 3.40 -10.97 0.52
N ILE A 78 3.45 -11.12 -0.81
CA ILE A 78 2.48 -11.91 -1.57
C ILE A 78 2.45 -13.35 -1.05
N ALA A 79 3.60 -13.98 -0.89
CA ALA A 79 3.71 -15.35 -0.38
C ALA A 79 3.19 -15.53 1.06
N SER A 80 3.24 -14.47 1.89
CA SER A 80 2.81 -14.52 3.29
C SER A 80 1.36 -14.16 3.50
N GLU A 81 0.88 -13.11 2.81
CA GLU A 81 -0.38 -12.44 3.11
C GLU A 81 -1.47 -12.73 2.06
N ASP A 82 -1.09 -12.87 0.78
CA ASP A 82 -2.06 -12.89 -0.32
C ASP A 82 -1.43 -13.51 -1.58
N ASN A 83 -1.32 -14.82 -1.61
CA ASN A 83 -0.61 -15.55 -2.66
C ASN A 83 -1.25 -15.43 -4.05
N ARG A 84 -2.48 -14.95 -4.13
CA ARG A 84 -3.24 -14.72 -5.35
C ARG A 84 -3.47 -13.23 -5.66
N PHE A 85 -2.69 -12.33 -5.06
CA PHE A 85 -2.83 -10.89 -5.18
C PHE A 85 -2.98 -10.38 -6.62
N ALA A 86 -2.26 -10.98 -7.56
CA ALA A 86 -2.30 -10.58 -8.98
C ALA A 86 -3.55 -11.10 -9.73
N GLU A 87 -4.32 -12.04 -9.15
CA GLU A 87 -5.41 -12.76 -9.81
C GLU A 87 -6.81 -12.20 -9.47
N HIS A 88 -6.97 -11.60 -8.28
CA HIS A 88 -8.27 -11.09 -7.83
C HIS A 88 -8.32 -9.56 -7.85
N ASN A 89 -9.54 -9.01 -7.80
CA ASN A 89 -9.81 -7.57 -7.75
C ASN A 89 -10.25 -7.15 -6.34
N GLY A 90 -9.31 -7.17 -5.40
CA GLY A 90 -9.52 -6.71 -4.02
C GLY A 90 -10.01 -7.76 -3.05
N PHE A 91 -10.77 -8.75 -3.49
CA PHE A 91 -11.35 -9.79 -2.65
C PHE A 91 -11.02 -11.18 -3.22
N ASP A 92 -10.32 -12.00 -2.44
CA ASP A 92 -10.07 -13.40 -2.79
C ASP A 92 -11.19 -14.30 -2.29
N PHE A 93 -12.25 -14.46 -3.09
CA PHE A 93 -13.39 -15.31 -2.73
C PHE A 93 -13.03 -16.79 -2.56
N VAL A 94 -11.97 -17.26 -3.19
CA VAL A 94 -11.48 -18.63 -3.03
C VAL A 94 -10.89 -18.82 -1.62
N GLU A 95 -10.00 -17.91 -1.21
CA GLU A 95 -9.41 -17.95 0.13
C GLU A 95 -10.45 -17.62 1.22
N ILE A 96 -11.44 -16.77 0.95
CA ILE A 96 -12.56 -16.51 1.87
C ILE A 96 -13.35 -17.79 2.12
N LYS A 97 -13.78 -18.51 1.07
CA LYS A 97 -14.50 -19.78 1.21
C LYS A 97 -13.68 -20.84 1.95
N LYS A 98 -12.39 -20.93 1.64
CA LYS A 98 -11.47 -21.84 2.32
C LYS A 98 -11.31 -21.49 3.80
N ALA A 99 -11.11 -20.20 4.12
CA ALA A 99 -11.02 -19.74 5.50
C ALA A 99 -12.32 -19.99 6.28
N MET A 100 -13.49 -19.80 5.67
CA MET A 100 -14.78 -20.10 6.29
C MET A 100 -14.85 -21.58 6.67
N LYS A 101 -14.57 -22.49 5.73
CA LYS A 101 -14.57 -23.94 5.97
C LYS A 101 -13.57 -24.37 7.06
N GLU A 102 -12.33 -23.84 6.98
CA GLU A 102 -11.31 -24.12 8.02
C GLU A 102 -11.72 -23.59 9.40
N ASN A 103 -12.44 -22.47 9.45
CA ASN A 103 -12.86 -21.82 10.69
C ASN A 103 -14.01 -22.53 11.41
N GLU A 104 -14.68 -23.49 10.77
CA GLU A 104 -15.68 -24.35 11.42
C GLU A 104 -15.03 -25.22 12.50
N THR A 105 -13.81 -25.71 12.25
CA THR A 105 -13.09 -26.64 13.13
C THR A 105 -11.95 -26.00 13.93
N ARG A 106 -11.49 -24.81 13.55
CA ARG A 106 -10.35 -24.13 14.19
C ARG A 106 -10.75 -23.40 15.48
N LYS A 107 -10.03 -23.65 16.58
CA LYS A 107 -10.13 -22.84 17.81
C LYS A 107 -9.76 -21.36 17.57
N ARG A 108 -8.73 -21.09 16.75
CA ARG A 108 -8.32 -19.74 16.38
C ARG A 108 -8.71 -19.46 14.92
N LYS A 109 -9.63 -18.54 14.73
CA LYS A 109 -10.12 -18.13 13.41
C LYS A 109 -8.97 -17.60 12.53
N ARG A 110 -8.94 -18.05 11.26
CA ARG A 110 -8.05 -17.56 10.22
C ARG A 110 -8.74 -16.40 9.48
N GLY A 111 -8.04 -15.31 9.29
CA GLY A 111 -8.47 -14.22 8.40
C GLY A 111 -8.16 -14.54 6.94
N ALA A 112 -8.91 -13.90 6.03
CA ALA A 112 -8.70 -13.95 4.58
C ALA A 112 -8.66 -12.53 3.99
N SER A 113 -8.07 -11.58 4.73
CA SER A 113 -7.92 -10.20 4.24
C SER A 113 -6.78 -10.12 3.25
N THR A 114 -7.05 -9.50 2.10
CA THR A 114 -6.09 -9.31 1.01
C THR A 114 -5.15 -8.13 1.24
N ILE A 115 -4.08 -8.03 0.46
CA ILE A 115 -3.18 -6.86 0.46
C ILE A 115 -3.95 -5.58 0.15
N SER A 116 -4.90 -5.61 -0.79
CA SER A 116 -5.75 -4.45 -1.14
C SER A 116 -6.60 -4.00 0.04
N GLN A 117 -7.23 -4.93 0.77
CA GLN A 117 -8.00 -4.62 1.97
C GLN A 117 -7.12 -4.06 3.10
N GLN A 118 -5.93 -4.60 3.28
CA GLN A 118 -4.95 -4.08 4.25
C GLN A 118 -4.48 -2.68 3.86
N THR A 119 -4.25 -2.41 2.56
CA THR A 119 -3.90 -1.08 2.04
C THR A 119 -5.01 -0.08 2.31
N ALA A 120 -6.25 -0.40 1.93
CA ALA A 120 -7.42 0.44 2.16
C ALA A 120 -7.58 0.78 3.65
N LYS A 121 -7.48 -0.23 4.52
CA LYS A 121 -7.54 -0.04 5.97
C LYS A 121 -6.45 0.90 6.48
N ASN A 122 -5.19 0.67 6.12
CA ASN A 122 -4.06 1.40 6.69
C ASN A 122 -3.98 2.85 6.19
N VAL A 123 -4.41 3.11 4.95
CA VAL A 123 -4.31 4.43 4.32
C VAL A 123 -5.50 5.33 4.65
N PHE A 124 -6.70 4.77 4.77
CA PHE A 124 -7.92 5.59 4.87
C PHE A 124 -8.68 5.44 6.19
N LEU A 125 -8.38 4.41 7.01
CA LEU A 125 -9.20 4.05 8.14
C LEU A 125 -8.41 3.98 9.46
N TRP A 126 -9.13 3.78 10.55
CA TRP A 126 -8.59 3.64 11.89
C TRP A 126 -8.40 2.16 12.29
N PRO A 127 -7.54 1.86 13.31
CA PRO A 127 -7.16 0.49 13.63
C PRO A 127 -8.23 -0.32 14.37
N GLN A 128 -9.14 0.34 15.13
CA GLN A 128 -10.16 -0.35 15.92
C GLN A 128 -11.15 -1.09 15.02
N SER A 129 -11.50 -2.32 15.43
CA SER A 129 -12.45 -3.15 14.69
C SER A 129 -13.89 -2.71 14.97
N SER A 130 -14.67 -2.48 13.90
CA SER A 130 -16.11 -2.26 13.95
C SER A 130 -16.74 -2.66 12.62
N TRP A 131 -18.04 -2.91 12.61
CA TRP A 131 -18.77 -3.23 11.39
C TRP A 131 -18.78 -2.06 10.39
N VAL A 132 -18.91 -0.82 10.90
CA VAL A 132 -18.84 0.41 10.08
C VAL A 132 -17.47 0.51 9.41
N ARG A 133 -16.38 0.34 10.18
CA ARG A 133 -15.02 0.35 9.62
C ARG A 133 -14.85 -0.76 8.57
N LYS A 134 -15.43 -1.95 8.80
CA LYS A 134 -15.34 -3.05 7.81
C LYS A 134 -16.11 -2.72 6.53
N GLY A 135 -17.26 -2.07 6.61
CA GLY A 135 -17.98 -1.56 5.45
C GLY A 135 -17.17 -0.52 4.66
N LEU A 136 -16.55 0.42 5.36
CA LEU A 136 -15.66 1.41 4.73
C LEU A 136 -14.40 0.75 4.13
N GLU A 137 -13.86 -0.29 4.75
CA GLU A 137 -12.74 -1.07 4.19
C GLU A 137 -13.12 -1.70 2.85
N VAL A 138 -14.33 -2.29 2.74
CA VAL A 138 -14.85 -2.82 1.48
C VAL A 138 -14.98 -1.70 0.44
N TYR A 139 -15.56 -0.57 0.81
CA TYR A 139 -15.72 0.60 -0.06
C TYR A 139 -14.37 1.10 -0.61
N PHE A 140 -13.40 1.38 0.26
CA PHE A 140 -12.08 1.85 -0.18
C PHE A 140 -11.30 0.77 -0.95
N THR A 141 -11.45 -0.51 -0.62
CA THR A 141 -10.86 -1.61 -1.38
C THR A 141 -11.37 -1.60 -2.82
N PHE A 142 -12.67 -1.47 -3.01
CA PHE A 142 -13.27 -1.35 -4.34
C PHE A 142 -12.72 -0.15 -5.10
N LEU A 143 -12.63 1.02 -4.47
CA LEU A 143 -12.12 2.23 -5.11
C LEU A 143 -10.64 2.10 -5.52
N ILE A 144 -9.76 1.60 -4.64
CA ILE A 144 -8.35 1.47 -5.00
C ILE A 144 -8.13 0.42 -6.09
N GLU A 145 -8.89 -0.65 -6.12
CA GLU A 145 -8.81 -1.65 -7.21
C GLU A 145 -9.34 -1.11 -8.55
N LEU A 146 -10.35 -0.25 -8.50
CA LEU A 146 -10.89 0.39 -9.70
C LEU A 146 -9.91 1.42 -10.29
N PHE A 147 -9.24 2.21 -9.44
CA PHE A 147 -8.44 3.34 -9.90
C PHE A 147 -6.94 3.10 -9.89
N TRP A 148 -6.40 2.16 -9.09
CA TRP A 148 -4.96 1.93 -8.97
C TRP A 148 -4.55 0.62 -9.67
N PRO A 149 -3.44 0.61 -10.41
CA PRO A 149 -2.85 -0.65 -10.85
C PRO A 149 -2.29 -1.44 -9.65
N LYS A 150 -2.18 -2.75 -9.77
CA LYS A 150 -1.66 -3.64 -8.71
C LYS A 150 -0.28 -3.21 -8.18
N GLU A 151 0.58 -2.73 -9.07
CA GLU A 151 1.89 -2.21 -8.70
C GLU A 151 1.76 -1.00 -7.76
N ARG A 152 0.78 -0.11 -7.99
CA ARG A 152 0.54 1.03 -7.13
C ARG A 152 -0.03 0.63 -5.77
N ILE A 153 -0.95 -0.33 -5.74
CA ILE A 153 -1.48 -0.87 -4.48
C ILE A 153 -0.34 -1.46 -3.64
N MET A 154 0.54 -2.25 -4.26
CA MET A 154 1.70 -2.83 -3.58
C MET A 154 2.70 -1.75 -3.13
N GLU A 155 2.99 -0.75 -3.95
CA GLU A 155 3.87 0.36 -3.60
C GLU A 155 3.36 1.10 -2.36
N VAL A 156 2.07 1.46 -2.35
CA VAL A 156 1.45 2.13 -1.20
C VAL A 156 1.44 1.22 0.03
N TYR A 157 1.11 -0.05 -0.13
CA TYR A 157 1.17 -1.04 0.94
C TYR A 157 2.55 -1.08 1.59
N LEU A 158 3.60 -1.29 0.78
CA LEU A 158 4.97 -1.42 1.26
C LEU A 158 5.54 -0.13 1.86
N ASN A 159 4.93 1.02 1.60
CA ASN A 159 5.34 2.29 2.18
C ASN A 159 4.50 2.69 3.41
N SER A 160 3.27 2.19 3.58
CA SER A 160 2.35 2.67 4.63
C SER A 160 2.14 1.69 5.78
N ILE A 161 2.39 0.38 5.57
CA ILE A 161 2.13 -0.62 6.62
C ILE A 161 3.12 -0.49 7.78
N GLU A 162 2.62 -0.70 9.00
CA GLU A 162 3.45 -0.77 10.20
C GLU A 162 4.29 -2.06 10.17
N MET A 163 5.62 -1.90 10.26
CA MET A 163 6.62 -2.99 10.26
C MET A 163 7.40 -3.09 11.59
N GLY A 164 6.92 -2.39 12.62
CA GLY A 164 7.46 -2.35 13.98
C GLY A 164 6.82 -1.20 14.74
N LYS A 165 6.97 -1.13 16.07
CA LYS A 165 6.40 -0.04 16.89
C LYS A 165 6.86 1.32 16.34
N GLY A 166 5.96 2.07 15.69
CA GLY A 166 6.24 3.36 15.08
C GLY A 166 7.18 3.35 13.86
N ILE A 167 7.38 2.18 13.23
CA ILE A 167 8.20 2.01 12.02
C ILE A 167 7.24 1.67 10.88
N TYR A 168 7.16 2.56 9.89
CA TYR A 168 6.23 2.44 8.76
C TYR A 168 6.98 2.37 7.45
N GLY A 169 6.64 1.35 6.66
CA GLY A 169 7.15 1.13 5.32
C GLY A 169 8.54 0.51 5.24
N ALA A 170 8.85 0.06 4.02
CA ALA A 170 10.03 -0.74 3.69
C ALA A 170 11.35 -0.02 3.99
N GLN A 171 11.46 1.28 3.65
CA GLN A 171 12.69 2.03 3.86
C GLN A 171 13.01 2.23 5.35
N ALA A 172 12.00 2.54 6.15
CA ALA A 172 12.18 2.66 7.59
C ALA A 172 12.50 1.30 8.23
N ALA A 173 11.83 0.22 7.82
CA ALA A 173 12.14 -1.13 8.28
C ALA A 173 13.57 -1.55 7.92
N ALA A 174 14.01 -1.31 6.68
CA ALA A 174 15.38 -1.59 6.25
C ALA A 174 16.41 -0.84 7.08
N LYS A 175 16.21 0.46 7.30
CA LYS A 175 17.11 1.31 8.07
C LYS A 175 17.18 0.90 9.54
N TYR A 176 16.03 0.81 10.20
CA TYR A 176 16.01 0.65 11.67
C TYR A 176 16.08 -0.80 12.16
N LYS A 177 15.80 -1.79 11.28
CA LYS A 177 15.88 -3.21 11.62
C LYS A 177 17.15 -3.90 11.10
N PHE A 178 17.71 -3.43 9.98
CA PHE A 178 18.79 -4.12 9.27
C PHE A 178 19.97 -3.21 8.90
N ASN A 179 19.94 -1.94 9.28
CA ASN A 179 20.96 -0.92 8.94
C ASN A 179 21.31 -0.89 7.43
N THR A 180 20.28 -0.93 6.59
CA THR A 180 20.38 -0.95 5.12
C THR A 180 19.30 -0.12 4.47
N THR A 181 19.19 -0.15 3.14
CA THR A 181 18.13 0.50 2.37
C THR A 181 17.10 -0.52 1.88
N ALA A 182 15.88 -0.07 1.56
CA ALA A 182 14.83 -0.94 1.02
C ALA A 182 15.28 -1.69 -0.25
N ALA A 183 16.08 -1.04 -1.10
CA ALA A 183 16.62 -1.65 -2.33
C ALA A 183 17.62 -2.78 -2.06
N LYS A 184 18.36 -2.70 -0.95
CA LYS A 184 19.43 -3.66 -0.59
C LYS A 184 18.95 -4.77 0.36
N LEU A 185 17.67 -4.83 0.71
CA LEU A 185 17.15 -5.93 1.52
C LEU A 185 17.38 -7.27 0.83
N SER A 186 18.02 -8.19 1.54
CA SER A 186 18.20 -9.56 1.06
C SER A 186 16.87 -10.34 1.06
N LYS A 187 16.79 -11.43 0.29
CA LYS A 187 15.62 -12.33 0.24
C LYS A 187 15.24 -12.82 1.65
N GLY A 188 16.23 -13.14 2.49
CA GLY A 188 16.02 -13.57 3.88
C GLY A 188 15.45 -12.47 4.77
N GLN A 189 15.94 -11.23 4.65
CA GLN A 189 15.42 -10.07 5.38
C GLN A 189 13.99 -9.71 4.95
N CYS A 190 13.69 -9.77 3.65
CA CYS A 190 12.34 -9.59 3.14
C CYS A 190 11.35 -10.61 3.73
N ALA A 191 11.76 -11.88 3.79
CA ALA A 191 10.94 -12.95 4.40
C ALA A 191 10.77 -12.76 5.92
N LEU A 192 11.78 -12.22 6.65
CA LEU A 192 11.65 -11.85 8.07
C LEU A 192 10.65 -10.71 8.27
N ILE A 193 10.71 -9.66 7.44
CA ILE A 193 9.73 -8.56 7.48
C ILE A 193 8.33 -9.15 7.27
N ALA A 194 8.11 -9.90 6.20
CA ALA A 194 6.82 -10.49 5.90
C ALA A 194 6.30 -11.41 7.02
N ALA A 195 7.19 -12.18 7.66
CA ALA A 195 6.83 -13.04 8.80
C ALA A 195 6.32 -12.27 10.02
N THR A 196 6.70 -11.01 10.18
CA THR A 196 6.29 -10.16 11.32
C THR A 196 5.05 -9.33 11.08
N LEU A 197 4.58 -9.17 9.83
CA LEU A 197 3.43 -8.33 9.47
C LEU A 197 2.12 -8.66 10.20
N PRO A 198 1.79 -9.92 10.53
CA PRO A 198 0.57 -10.21 11.28
C PRO A 198 0.50 -9.55 12.66
N ASN A 199 1.64 -9.27 13.30
CA ASN A 199 1.72 -8.52 14.55
C ASN A 199 3.08 -7.84 14.69
N PRO A 200 3.30 -6.71 14.00
CA PRO A 200 4.61 -6.06 13.91
C PRO A 200 5.05 -5.38 15.21
N ILE A 201 4.13 -5.15 16.14
CA ILE A 201 4.43 -4.60 17.47
C ILE A 201 5.02 -5.70 18.37
N ARG A 202 4.46 -6.91 18.30
CA ARG A 202 4.91 -8.05 19.12
C ARG A 202 6.16 -8.72 18.54
N PHE A 203 6.23 -8.87 17.22
CA PHE A 203 7.31 -9.58 16.55
C PHE A 203 8.40 -8.63 16.05
N ASN A 204 9.65 -9.02 16.22
CA ASN A 204 10.79 -8.22 15.81
C ASN A 204 11.59 -8.94 14.71
N SER A 205 11.63 -8.35 13.51
CA SER A 205 12.37 -8.92 12.38
C SER A 205 13.89 -8.82 12.53
N ALA A 206 14.41 -7.88 13.35
CA ALA A 206 15.85 -7.76 13.65
C ALA A 206 16.31 -8.78 14.71
N LYS A 207 15.41 -9.20 15.61
CA LYS A 207 15.68 -10.21 16.65
C LYS A 207 14.57 -11.28 16.60
N PRO A 208 14.57 -12.13 15.56
CA PRO A 208 13.50 -13.08 15.33
C PRO A 208 13.51 -14.20 16.37
N SER A 209 12.33 -14.53 16.91
CA SER A 209 12.14 -15.74 17.74
C SER A 209 12.19 -17.01 16.87
N ALA A 210 12.30 -18.17 17.51
CA ALA A 210 12.26 -19.48 16.82
C ALA A 210 11.00 -19.64 15.95
N TYR A 211 9.84 -19.13 16.43
CA TYR A 211 8.59 -19.09 15.65
C TYR A 211 8.74 -18.27 14.37
N ILE A 212 9.31 -17.06 14.45
CA ILE A 212 9.51 -16.18 13.28
C ILE A 212 10.53 -16.77 12.31
N LEU A 213 11.59 -17.42 12.78
CA LEU A 213 12.54 -18.13 11.92
C LEU A 213 11.89 -19.32 11.19
N LYS A 214 11.02 -20.08 11.86
CA LYS A 214 10.23 -21.14 11.23
C LYS A 214 9.31 -20.55 10.14
N ARG A 215 8.64 -19.43 10.44
CA ARG A 215 7.76 -18.74 9.49
C ARG A 215 8.54 -18.17 8.31
N GLN A 216 9.73 -17.59 8.54
CA GLN A 216 10.65 -17.13 7.48
C GLN A 216 10.98 -18.26 6.49
N LYS A 217 11.37 -19.45 7.00
CA LYS A 217 11.68 -20.61 6.15
C LYS A 217 10.49 -21.03 5.28
N GLN A 218 9.27 -20.97 5.84
CA GLN A 218 8.04 -21.25 5.07
C GLN A 218 7.84 -20.21 3.96
N ILE A 219 7.97 -18.92 4.27
CA ILE A 219 7.80 -17.83 3.31
C ILE A 219 8.84 -17.96 2.19
N LEU A 220 10.10 -18.23 2.51
CA LEU A 220 11.16 -18.43 1.52
C LEU A 220 10.85 -19.57 0.51
N ARG A 221 10.21 -20.64 0.98
CA ARG A 221 9.73 -21.72 0.09
C ARG A 221 8.57 -21.24 -0.78
N LEU A 222 7.57 -20.57 -0.17
CA LEU A 222 6.39 -20.08 -0.87
C LEU A 222 6.73 -19.00 -1.93
N MET A 223 7.74 -18.14 -1.68
CA MET A 223 8.22 -17.16 -2.65
C MET A 223 8.67 -17.76 -3.99
N ASN A 224 9.04 -19.03 -4.01
CA ASN A 224 9.42 -19.73 -5.25
C ASN A 224 8.19 -20.31 -5.98
N LEU A 225 7.03 -20.36 -5.34
CA LEU A 225 5.79 -20.94 -5.88
C LEU A 225 4.80 -19.87 -6.34
N VAL A 226 4.91 -18.64 -5.85
CA VAL A 226 4.04 -17.55 -6.28
C VAL A 226 4.53 -16.94 -7.60
N PRO A 227 3.62 -16.48 -8.48
CA PRO A 227 3.98 -15.78 -9.70
C PRO A 227 4.86 -14.56 -9.44
N LYS A 228 5.81 -14.27 -10.32
CA LYS A 228 6.65 -13.06 -10.20
C LYS A 228 5.79 -11.79 -10.22
N PHE A 229 6.15 -10.84 -9.37
CA PHE A 229 5.46 -9.55 -9.28
C PHE A 229 6.46 -8.38 -9.36
N PRO A 230 6.19 -7.38 -10.22
CA PRO A 230 5.10 -7.33 -11.21
C PRO A 230 5.26 -8.41 -12.28
N PRO A 231 4.16 -8.85 -12.93
CA PRO A 231 4.21 -9.89 -13.95
C PRO A 231 5.19 -9.56 -15.06
N GLU A 232 6.01 -10.53 -15.47
CA GLU A 232 6.95 -10.38 -16.58
C GLU A 232 6.20 -9.94 -17.85
N GLY A 233 6.76 -8.97 -18.58
CA GLY A 233 6.10 -8.35 -19.74
C GLY A 233 5.39 -7.02 -19.46
N LYS A 234 4.80 -6.80 -18.29
CA LYS A 234 4.25 -5.49 -17.91
C LYS A 234 5.36 -4.52 -17.48
N ALA A 235 6.36 -5.00 -16.73
CA ALA A 235 7.55 -4.23 -16.37
C ALA A 235 8.35 -3.84 -17.62
N ALA A 236 8.60 -4.78 -18.53
CA ALA A 236 9.27 -4.53 -19.79
C ALA A 236 8.50 -3.55 -20.69
N LYS A 237 7.17 -3.67 -20.80
CA LYS A 237 6.32 -2.72 -21.52
C LYS A 237 6.35 -1.32 -20.89
N LYS A 238 6.39 -1.22 -19.56
CA LYS A 238 6.48 0.08 -18.84
C LYS A 238 7.86 0.74 -19.05
N GLU A 239 8.93 -0.04 -19.04
CA GLU A 239 10.29 0.46 -19.36
C GLU A 239 10.43 0.91 -20.81
N ILE A 240 9.89 0.13 -21.75
CA ILE A 240 9.88 0.50 -23.18
C ILE A 240 9.06 1.77 -23.39
N LYS A 241 7.88 1.90 -22.76
CA LYS A 241 7.06 3.12 -22.82
C LYS A 241 7.76 4.32 -22.20
N LYS A 242 8.45 4.15 -21.06
CA LYS A 242 9.26 5.21 -20.42
C LYS A 242 10.43 5.65 -21.32
N LYS A 243 11.14 4.70 -21.94
CA LYS A 243 12.24 4.98 -22.90
C LYS A 243 11.73 5.68 -24.16
N LYS A 244 10.56 5.27 -24.70
CA LYS A 244 9.93 5.95 -25.85
C LYS A 244 9.52 7.38 -25.52
N ASN A 245 8.86 7.61 -24.38
CA ASN A 245 8.44 8.94 -23.94
C ASN A 245 9.66 9.85 -23.70
N LEU A 246 10.73 9.32 -23.10
CA LEU A 246 11.97 10.09 -22.90
C LEU A 246 12.62 10.47 -24.23
N LYS A 247 12.72 9.55 -25.20
CA LYS A 247 13.24 9.84 -26.55
C LYS A 247 12.38 10.87 -27.29
N SER A 248 11.05 10.79 -27.17
CA SER A 248 10.14 11.79 -27.77
C SER A 248 10.30 13.16 -27.14
N ALA A 249 10.42 13.25 -25.81
CA ALA A 249 10.68 14.50 -25.10
C ALA A 249 12.04 15.10 -25.47
N THR A 250 13.09 14.29 -25.57
CA THR A 250 14.42 14.74 -25.99
C THR A 250 14.41 15.26 -27.44
N LYS A 251 13.68 14.54 -28.32
CA LYS A 251 13.52 14.99 -29.73
C LYS A 251 12.72 16.29 -29.82
N LEU A 252 11.66 16.46 -29.05
CA LEU A 252 10.87 17.68 -28.99
C LEU A 252 11.73 18.88 -28.49
N PHE A 253 12.53 18.63 -27.46
CA PHE A 253 13.44 19.65 -26.89
C PHE A 253 14.54 20.06 -27.87
N SER A 254 15.12 19.12 -28.63
CA SER A 254 16.11 19.44 -29.67
C SER A 254 15.50 20.21 -30.82
N VAL A 255 14.26 19.93 -31.23
CA VAL A 255 13.55 20.72 -32.27
C VAL A 255 13.25 22.13 -31.78
N LEU A 256 12.81 22.29 -30.52
CA LEU A 256 12.56 23.60 -29.91
C LEU A 256 13.84 24.44 -29.77
N LEU A 257 14.98 23.82 -29.48
CA LEU A 257 16.28 24.51 -29.43
C LEU A 257 16.76 24.89 -30.83
N ALA A 258 16.52 24.05 -31.84
CA ALA A 258 16.84 24.34 -33.22
C ALA A 258 16.00 25.50 -33.81
N SER A 259 14.71 25.59 -33.41
CA SER A 259 13.81 26.66 -33.88
C SER A 259 14.07 28.02 -33.22
N LYS A 260 14.87 28.09 -32.14
CA LYS A 260 15.27 29.33 -31.45
C LYS A 260 16.65 29.86 -31.86
N ARG A 261 17.26 29.38 -32.98
CA ARG A 261 18.46 30.05 -33.52
C ARG A 261 18.02 31.37 -34.12
N PRO A 262 18.49 32.52 -33.63
CA PRO A 262 18.19 33.81 -34.24
C PRO A 262 18.81 33.86 -35.64
N LEU A 263 18.06 34.34 -36.59
CA LEU A 263 18.52 34.85 -37.86
C LEU A 263 19.44 36.07 -37.60
N ILE A 264 20.69 35.81 -37.22
CA ILE A 264 21.73 36.81 -37.21
C ILE A 264 22.79 36.33 -38.22
N THR A 265 22.56 36.63 -39.49
CA THR A 265 23.59 36.77 -40.53
C THR A 265 22.89 37.16 -41.84
N GLU A 266 22.50 38.43 -41.91
CA GLU A 266 22.38 39.15 -43.17
C GLU A 266 22.29 40.64 -42.87
N LEU A 267 23.42 41.26 -42.60
CA LEU A 267 23.69 42.71 -42.78
C LEU A 267 25.18 42.89 -42.45
N ALA A 268 26.01 42.61 -43.46
CA ALA A 268 27.30 43.20 -43.64
C ALA A 268 27.59 43.32 -45.17
#